data_a7d8dbeaf3d46167cabfe50271bb8f81
#
_entry.id   a7d8dbeaf3d46167cabfe50271bb8f81
#
_cell.length_a   1.000
_cell.length_b   1.000
_cell.length_c   1.000
_cell.angle_alpha   90.00
_cell.angle_beta   90.00
_cell.angle_gamma   90.00
#
_symmetry.space_group_name_H-M   'P 1'
#
loop_
_entity.id
_entity.type
_entity.pdbx_description
1 polymer ?
#
loop_
_entity_poly.entity_id
_entity_poly.type
_entity_poly.pdbx_seq_one_letter_code
_entity_poly.pdbx_strand_id
1 'polypeptide(L)'
;MWTQLAKSRTVSRRARLRPMKDLCTVFCRFVVAASFLLVPIVAYADDVSPILPALYQTTNVPTDDVLNVREMPDADSSQIGSLPYNATDIEVVAFSFQGNWAMINIEGQTGWVSARFLKRIPDETNNSLSLQCFGTEPFWSLNITQNEILISTPDAQTRHTIQTTSLASDSVDFRAFGGSVTWSQEQNVVRSSIVPGRCNDGMSDAIYGLHYFDDRGAVGCCSLR
;
A
#
# COMPACT_ATOMS: atom_id res chain seq x y z
N MET A 1 -14.83 41.41 59.76
CA MET A 1 -14.18 41.83 61.07
C MET A 1 -12.72 42.03 60.71
N TRP A 2 -12.35 43.38 60.83
CA TRP A 2 -11.03 43.98 60.84
C TRP A 2 -10.09 43.76 59.59
N THR A 3 -10.02 44.70 58.63
CA THR A 3 -9.36 46.04 58.55
C THR A 3 -7.89 46.08 59.02
N GLN A 4 -7.00 46.57 58.14
CA GLN A 4 -6.02 47.67 58.19
C GLN A 4 -5.11 47.58 56.98
N LEU A 5 -5.01 48.39 55.99
CA LEU A 5 -4.54 49.77 55.79
C LEU A 5 -3.13 50.09 56.36
N ALA A 6 -2.18 50.34 55.50
CA ALA A 6 -1.09 51.33 55.59
C ALA A 6 -0.38 51.42 54.24
N LYS A 7 -0.52 52.36 53.40
CA LYS A 7 -0.14 53.79 53.32
C LYS A 7 1.36 54.06 53.15
N SER A 8 1.68 54.34 51.87
CA SER A 8 2.54 55.39 51.31
C SER A 8 3.98 55.64 51.83
N ARG A 9 4.87 55.81 50.86
CA ARG A 9 5.70 57.04 50.74
C ARG A 9 6.40 57.15 49.39
N THR A 10 6.05 58.20 48.71
CA THR A 10 6.69 58.85 47.56
C THR A 10 8.01 59.45 47.97
N VAL A 11 9.09 59.22 47.22
CA VAL A 11 10.26 60.15 47.25
C VAL A 11 10.66 60.42 45.81
N SER A 12 10.36 61.64 45.42
CA SER A 12 10.87 62.32 44.23
C SER A 12 12.33 62.72 44.44
N ARG A 13 13.22 62.42 43.49
CA ARG A 13 14.44 63.18 43.30
C ARG A 13 14.67 63.46 41.82
N ARG A 14 14.45 64.72 41.51
CA ARG A 14 14.91 65.39 40.27
C ARG A 14 16.44 65.57 40.36
N ALA A 15 17.15 65.25 39.32
CA ALA A 15 18.45 65.85 38.99
C ALA A 15 18.64 65.82 37.45
N ARG A 16 18.42 66.96 36.91
CA ARG A 16 19.26 67.89 36.15
C ARG A 16 19.97 67.30 34.93
N LEU A 17 19.47 67.79 33.79
CA LEU A 17 20.12 67.87 32.49
C LEU A 17 21.44 68.64 32.54
N ARG A 18 22.45 68.14 31.89
CA ARG A 18 23.53 68.91 31.30
C ARG A 18 23.74 68.45 29.86
N PRO A 19 23.84 69.39 28.92
CA PRO A 19 24.19 69.02 27.54
C PRO A 19 25.67 69.09 27.35
N MET A 20 26.23 68.16 26.61
CA MET A 20 27.54 68.41 26.00
C MET A 20 27.54 67.79 24.61
N LYS A 21 27.75 68.67 23.69
CA LYS A 21 28.00 68.46 22.30
C LYS A 21 29.37 67.82 22.12
N ASP A 22 29.51 67.16 21.03
CA ASP A 22 30.61 67.03 20.10
C ASP A 22 30.94 65.59 19.78
N LEU A 23 30.61 65.25 18.55
CA LEU A 23 31.55 65.05 17.45
C LEU A 23 32.39 63.75 17.57
N CYS A 24 32.00 62.68 16.95
CA CYS A 24 32.88 62.06 15.96
C CYS A 24 32.20 60.97 15.15
N THR A 25 32.15 61.26 13.89
CA THR A 25 31.79 60.37 12.83
C THR A 25 32.71 59.18 12.77
N VAL A 26 32.21 58.00 13.07
CA VAL A 26 32.85 56.77 12.59
C VAL A 26 31.76 55.89 11.94
N PHE A 27 31.81 55.91 10.63
CA PHE A 27 31.10 54.98 9.77
C PHE A 27 31.62 53.58 10.06
N CYS A 28 30.89 52.84 10.90
CA CYS A 28 31.11 51.41 11.01
C CYS A 28 30.04 50.73 10.18
N ARG A 29 30.40 50.45 8.90
CA ARG A 29 29.59 49.60 8.00
C ARG A 29 29.58 48.19 8.61
N PHE A 30 28.52 47.83 9.30
CA PHE A 30 28.21 46.46 9.57
C PHE A 30 27.66 45.83 8.29
N VAL A 31 28.56 45.18 7.55
CA VAL A 31 28.17 44.21 6.52
C VAL A 31 27.63 43.01 7.27
N VAL A 32 26.32 42.94 7.42
CA VAL A 32 25.66 41.71 7.86
C VAL A 32 25.71 40.76 6.66
N ALA A 33 26.73 39.91 6.62
CA ALA A 33 26.79 38.78 5.74
C ALA A 33 25.70 37.81 6.18
N ALA A 34 24.54 37.89 5.55
CA ALA A 34 23.49 36.88 5.66
C ALA A 34 24.00 35.59 4.97
N SER A 35 24.72 34.78 5.73
CA SER A 35 25.02 33.40 5.32
C SER A 35 23.71 32.62 5.29
N PHE A 36 23.04 32.57 4.15
CA PHE A 36 22.01 31.59 3.87
C PHE A 36 22.68 30.21 3.92
N LEU A 37 22.59 29.55 5.06
CA LEU A 37 22.82 28.12 5.19
C LEU A 37 21.76 27.43 4.31
N LEU A 38 22.14 27.09 3.10
CA LEU A 38 21.42 26.12 2.26
C LEU A 38 21.48 24.79 3.01
N VAL A 39 20.50 24.56 3.88
CA VAL A 39 20.24 23.22 4.44
C VAL A 39 19.71 22.40 3.27
N PRO A 40 20.42 21.36 2.80
CA PRO A 40 19.87 20.47 1.81
C PRO A 40 18.61 19.85 2.43
N ILE A 41 17.44 20.11 1.82
CA ILE A 41 16.22 19.36 2.10
C ILE A 41 16.51 17.96 1.57
N VAL A 42 16.95 17.08 2.46
CA VAL A 42 16.95 15.66 2.16
C VAL A 42 15.48 15.27 2.11
N ALA A 43 14.95 15.15 0.90
CA ALA A 43 13.66 14.49 0.69
C ALA A 43 13.84 13.04 1.15
N TYR A 44 13.37 12.73 2.34
CA TYR A 44 13.14 11.33 2.71
C TYR A 44 12.03 10.86 1.77
N ALA A 45 12.39 10.07 0.77
CA ALA A 45 11.42 9.23 0.12
C ALA A 45 10.93 8.29 1.23
N ASP A 46 9.67 8.44 1.63
CA ASP A 46 9.00 7.45 2.49
C ASP A 46 9.03 6.14 1.70
N ASP A 47 9.97 5.27 2.07
CA ASP A 47 10.07 3.91 1.57
C ASP A 47 8.97 3.09 2.27
N VAL A 48 7.72 3.45 1.98
CA VAL A 48 6.57 2.69 2.41
C VAL A 48 6.59 1.40 1.59
N SER A 49 6.95 0.30 2.23
CA SER A 49 6.85 -1.01 1.60
C SER A 49 5.48 -1.17 0.96
N PRO A 50 5.41 -1.54 -0.32
CA PRO A 50 4.13 -1.62 -1.00
C PRO A 50 3.21 -2.63 -0.33
N ILE A 51 1.95 -2.25 -0.14
CA ILE A 51 0.92 -3.19 0.31
C ILE A 51 0.70 -4.23 -0.80
N LEU A 52 0.79 -5.50 -0.44
CA LEU A 52 0.68 -6.64 -1.35
C LEU A 52 -0.49 -7.56 -0.94
N PRO A 53 -1.05 -8.31 -1.90
CA PRO A 53 -0.75 -8.32 -3.33
C PRO A 53 -1.13 -7.03 -4.04
N ALA A 54 -0.46 -6.72 -5.16
CA ALA A 54 -0.77 -5.54 -5.96
C ALA A 54 -0.52 -5.83 -7.45
N LEU A 55 -1.22 -5.08 -8.32
CA LEU A 55 -1.09 -5.23 -9.76
C LEU A 55 0.02 -4.34 -10.31
N TYR A 56 0.76 -4.90 -11.24
CA TYR A 56 1.88 -4.27 -11.94
C TYR A 56 1.76 -4.45 -13.44
N GLN A 57 2.50 -3.65 -14.18
CA GLN A 57 2.73 -3.79 -15.61
C GLN A 57 4.23 -3.81 -15.90
N THR A 58 4.62 -4.41 -17.01
CA THR A 58 6.00 -4.34 -17.48
C THR A 58 6.37 -2.92 -17.88
N THR A 59 7.61 -2.54 -17.64
CA THR A 59 8.19 -1.25 -18.03
C THR A 59 9.65 -1.42 -18.41
N ASN A 60 10.16 -0.53 -19.27
CA ASN A 60 11.57 -0.56 -19.69
C ASN A 60 12.05 -1.89 -20.31
N VAL A 61 11.14 -2.71 -20.83
CA VAL A 61 11.45 -3.90 -21.62
C VAL A 61 11.36 -3.48 -23.10
N PRO A 62 12.40 -3.72 -23.92
CA PRO A 62 12.35 -3.45 -25.36
C PRO A 62 11.19 -4.20 -26.04
N THR A 63 10.64 -3.63 -27.12
CA THR A 63 9.47 -4.20 -27.82
C THR A 63 9.77 -5.55 -28.50
N ASP A 64 11.01 -5.84 -28.72
CA ASP A 64 11.53 -7.08 -29.32
C ASP A 64 12.13 -8.06 -28.28
N ASP A 65 11.92 -7.77 -26.98
CA ASP A 65 12.41 -8.56 -25.86
C ASP A 65 11.30 -8.95 -24.90
N VAL A 66 11.59 -9.79 -23.93
CA VAL A 66 10.68 -10.28 -22.90
C VAL A 66 11.29 -10.14 -21.50
N LEU A 67 10.44 -10.04 -20.49
CA LEU A 67 10.88 -10.11 -19.10
C LEU A 67 10.94 -11.58 -18.66
N ASN A 68 12.13 -12.07 -18.38
CA ASN A 68 12.33 -13.44 -17.95
C ASN A 68 11.74 -13.69 -16.56
N VAL A 69 11.02 -14.80 -16.40
CA VAL A 69 10.59 -15.33 -15.13
C VAL A 69 11.53 -16.44 -14.69
N ARG A 70 12.07 -16.31 -13.49
CA ARG A 70 13.09 -17.20 -12.94
C ARG A 70 12.53 -18.04 -11.79
N GLU A 71 13.11 -19.21 -11.61
CA GLU A 71 12.75 -20.13 -10.51
C GLU A 71 13.12 -19.53 -9.14
N MET A 72 14.24 -18.84 -9.04
CA MET A 72 14.74 -18.17 -7.84
C MET A 72 14.97 -16.68 -8.08
N PRO A 73 15.01 -15.83 -7.04
CA PRO A 73 15.28 -14.41 -7.18
C PRO A 73 16.77 -14.12 -7.47
N ASP A 74 17.24 -14.70 -8.56
CA ASP A 74 18.63 -14.64 -9.03
C ASP A 74 18.67 -14.63 -10.56
N ALA A 75 19.56 -13.82 -11.14
CA ALA A 75 19.75 -13.69 -12.58
C ALA A 75 20.32 -14.97 -13.23
N ASP A 76 21.06 -15.76 -12.47
CA ASP A 76 21.67 -17.01 -12.93
C ASP A 76 20.76 -18.24 -12.72
N SER A 77 19.61 -18.05 -12.06
CA SER A 77 18.63 -19.11 -11.85
C SER A 77 17.94 -19.52 -13.16
N SER A 78 17.40 -20.74 -13.18
CA SER A 78 16.66 -21.30 -14.33
C SER A 78 15.52 -20.36 -14.74
N GLN A 79 15.38 -20.15 -16.04
CA GLN A 79 14.21 -19.47 -16.59
C GLN A 79 13.07 -20.47 -16.72
N ILE A 80 11.93 -20.15 -16.11
CA ILE A 80 10.72 -20.99 -16.09
C ILE A 80 9.57 -20.41 -16.92
N GLY A 81 9.72 -19.17 -17.41
CA GLY A 81 8.74 -18.51 -18.23
C GLY A 81 9.19 -17.12 -18.67
N SER A 82 8.29 -16.36 -19.28
CA SER A 82 8.53 -14.97 -19.66
C SER A 82 7.23 -14.17 -19.73
N LEU A 83 7.35 -12.86 -19.54
CA LEU A 83 6.26 -11.90 -19.74
C LEU A 83 6.59 -11.01 -20.95
N PRO A 84 5.60 -10.66 -21.78
CA PRO A 84 5.82 -9.74 -22.90
C PRO A 84 6.14 -8.32 -22.39
N TYR A 85 6.78 -7.53 -23.27
CA TYR A 85 7.18 -6.15 -22.96
C TYR A 85 6.01 -5.23 -22.53
N ASN A 86 4.78 -5.57 -22.88
CA ASN A 86 3.56 -4.82 -22.62
C ASN A 86 2.57 -5.59 -21.70
N ALA A 87 3.07 -6.52 -20.89
CA ALA A 87 2.20 -7.23 -19.94
C ALA A 87 1.60 -6.27 -18.92
N THR A 88 0.31 -6.46 -18.63
CA THR A 88 -0.45 -5.74 -17.59
C THR A 88 -1.06 -6.73 -16.61
N ASP A 89 -1.61 -6.21 -15.51
CA ASP A 89 -2.32 -7.00 -14.50
C ASP A 89 -1.49 -8.14 -13.89
N ILE A 90 -0.18 -7.90 -13.79
CA ILE A 90 0.76 -8.83 -13.17
C ILE A 90 0.58 -8.71 -11.65
N GLU A 91 0.00 -9.73 -11.01
CA GLU A 91 -0.10 -9.76 -9.55
C GLU A 91 1.26 -10.06 -8.93
N VAL A 92 1.77 -9.10 -8.17
CA VAL A 92 2.97 -9.29 -7.33
C VAL A 92 2.52 -9.65 -5.92
N VAL A 93 2.95 -10.83 -5.46
CA VAL A 93 2.57 -11.39 -4.15
C VAL A 93 3.58 -11.05 -3.07
N ALA A 94 4.86 -10.94 -3.43
CA ALA A 94 5.94 -10.61 -2.51
C ALA A 94 7.12 -9.98 -3.25
N PHE A 95 8.00 -9.34 -2.49
CA PHE A 95 9.34 -8.97 -2.94
C PHE A 95 10.40 -9.81 -2.23
N SER A 96 11.55 -9.99 -2.87
CA SER A 96 12.73 -10.53 -2.20
C SER A 96 13.18 -9.59 -1.08
N PHE A 97 14.00 -10.08 -0.15
CA PHE A 97 14.46 -9.28 1.00
C PHE A 97 15.08 -7.92 0.61
N GLN A 98 15.78 -7.86 -0.52
CA GLN A 98 16.39 -6.62 -1.02
C GLN A 98 15.46 -5.80 -1.92
N GLY A 99 14.25 -6.27 -2.21
CA GLY A 99 13.30 -5.61 -3.10
C GLY A 99 13.65 -5.70 -4.60
N ASN A 100 14.73 -6.37 -4.99
CA ASN A 100 15.19 -6.41 -6.38
C ASN A 100 14.41 -7.39 -7.27
N TRP A 101 13.68 -8.32 -6.66
CA TRP A 101 12.89 -9.35 -7.34
C TRP A 101 11.47 -9.36 -6.81
N ALA A 102 10.53 -9.51 -7.72
CA ALA A 102 9.11 -9.64 -7.45
C ALA A 102 8.64 -11.08 -7.69
N MET A 103 7.89 -11.62 -6.73
CA MET A 103 7.26 -12.93 -6.83
C MET A 103 5.93 -12.80 -7.55
N ILE A 104 5.74 -13.60 -8.58
CA ILE A 104 4.52 -13.68 -9.39
C ILE A 104 4.14 -15.13 -9.63
N ASN A 105 2.91 -15.38 -10.09
CA ASN A 105 2.50 -16.68 -10.58
C ASN A 105 2.50 -16.72 -12.10
N ILE A 106 2.97 -17.82 -12.66
CA ILE A 106 2.95 -18.11 -14.09
C ILE A 106 2.66 -19.60 -14.30
N GLU A 107 1.68 -19.93 -15.13
CA GLU A 107 1.36 -21.32 -15.52
C GLU A 107 1.23 -22.30 -14.33
N GLY A 108 0.61 -21.86 -13.24
CA GLY A 108 0.37 -22.69 -12.03
C GLY A 108 1.59 -22.88 -11.13
N GLN A 109 2.64 -22.10 -11.31
CA GLN A 109 3.82 -22.11 -10.44
C GLN A 109 4.26 -20.70 -10.07
N THR A 110 4.97 -20.58 -8.97
CA THR A 110 5.57 -19.32 -8.53
C THR A 110 6.91 -19.09 -9.23
N GLY A 111 7.13 -17.85 -9.69
CA GLY A 111 8.39 -17.43 -10.26
C GLY A 111 8.79 -16.02 -9.83
N TRP A 112 9.98 -15.61 -10.23
CA TRP A 112 10.57 -14.34 -9.87
C TRP A 112 10.94 -13.53 -11.09
N VAL A 113 10.58 -12.25 -11.09
CA VAL A 113 10.96 -11.29 -12.13
C VAL A 113 11.75 -10.14 -11.51
N SER A 114 12.65 -9.55 -12.27
CA SER A 114 13.41 -8.38 -11.79
C SER A 114 12.49 -7.18 -11.60
N ALA A 115 12.39 -6.69 -10.38
CA ALA A 115 11.46 -5.62 -9.98
C ALA A 115 11.68 -4.30 -10.74
N ARG A 116 12.90 -4.04 -11.24
CA ARG A 116 13.23 -2.84 -12.04
C ARG A 116 12.44 -2.72 -13.35
N PHE A 117 11.88 -3.84 -13.82
CA PHE A 117 11.07 -3.92 -15.03
C PHE A 117 9.56 -3.93 -14.74
N LEU A 118 9.17 -3.65 -13.51
CA LEU A 118 7.79 -3.55 -13.10
C LEU A 118 7.45 -2.13 -12.67
N LYS A 119 6.25 -1.69 -13.05
CA LYS A 119 5.64 -0.45 -12.59
C LYS A 119 4.29 -0.79 -11.97
N ARG A 120 4.08 -0.36 -10.72
CA ARG A 120 2.80 -0.55 -10.04
C ARG A 120 1.68 0.15 -10.80
N ILE A 121 0.55 -0.52 -10.94
CA ILE A 121 -0.70 0.06 -11.42
C ILE A 121 -1.37 0.69 -10.19
N PRO A 122 -1.66 2.01 -10.19
CA PRO A 122 -2.33 2.66 -9.08
C PRO A 122 -3.71 2.04 -8.82
N ASP A 123 -4.08 1.86 -7.55
CA ASP A 123 -5.35 1.27 -7.16
C ASP A 123 -6.56 2.13 -7.60
N GLU A 124 -6.38 3.45 -7.73
CA GLU A 124 -7.40 4.40 -8.20
C GLU A 124 -7.84 4.16 -9.66
N THR A 125 -6.97 3.56 -10.48
CA THR A 125 -7.31 3.19 -11.86
C THR A 125 -8.13 1.91 -11.94
N ASN A 126 -8.10 1.10 -10.88
CA ASN A 126 -8.90 -0.11 -10.71
C ASN A 126 -10.18 0.19 -9.92
N ASN A 127 -11.06 1.05 -10.45
CA ASN A 127 -12.36 1.38 -9.85
C ASN A 127 -13.31 0.16 -9.74
N SER A 128 -12.84 -1.01 -10.11
CA SER A 128 -13.54 -2.27 -9.93
C SER A 128 -12.64 -3.24 -9.17
N LEU A 129 -12.78 -3.26 -7.84
CA LEU A 129 -12.26 -4.37 -7.07
C LEU A 129 -12.78 -5.66 -7.69
N SER A 130 -11.88 -6.48 -8.20
CA SER A 130 -12.19 -7.82 -8.68
C SER A 130 -11.24 -8.80 -8.02
N LEU A 131 -11.82 -9.72 -7.24
CA LEU A 131 -11.11 -10.80 -6.60
C LEU A 131 -11.60 -12.13 -7.15
N GLN A 132 -10.68 -13.02 -7.45
CA GLN A 132 -10.99 -14.40 -7.67
C GLN A 132 -10.51 -15.22 -6.48
N CYS A 133 -11.45 -15.80 -5.72
CA CYS A 133 -11.15 -16.73 -4.65
C CYS A 133 -11.52 -18.15 -5.08
N PHE A 134 -10.80 -19.14 -4.59
CA PHE A 134 -11.02 -20.54 -4.96
C PHE A 134 -10.51 -21.48 -3.89
N GLY A 135 -11.09 -22.68 -3.87
CA GLY A 135 -10.70 -23.79 -3.02
C GLY A 135 -10.81 -25.10 -3.75
N THR A 136 -10.20 -26.15 -3.19
CA THR A 136 -9.95 -27.43 -3.88
C THR A 136 -10.72 -28.61 -3.33
N GLU A 137 -11.25 -28.54 -2.09
CA GLU A 137 -11.98 -29.67 -1.48
C GLU A 137 -13.22 -29.20 -0.71
N PRO A 138 -14.40 -29.21 -1.36
CA PRO A 138 -14.67 -29.46 -2.80
C PRO A 138 -14.20 -28.29 -3.66
N PHE A 139 -14.06 -28.50 -4.98
CA PHE A 139 -13.73 -27.43 -5.92
C PHE A 139 -14.82 -26.38 -5.97
N TRP A 140 -14.43 -25.14 -5.75
CA TRP A 140 -15.27 -23.96 -5.90
C TRP A 140 -14.45 -22.76 -6.32
N SER A 141 -15.09 -21.78 -6.97
CA SER A 141 -14.51 -20.45 -7.16
C SER A 141 -15.55 -19.38 -6.92
N LEU A 142 -15.08 -18.21 -6.48
CA LEU A 142 -15.86 -16.98 -6.31
C LEU A 142 -15.19 -15.87 -7.12
N ASN A 143 -15.95 -15.23 -8.02
CA ASN A 143 -15.54 -13.95 -8.57
C ASN A 143 -16.30 -12.87 -7.80
N ILE A 144 -15.57 -12.06 -7.07
CA ILE A 144 -16.11 -10.97 -6.25
C ILE A 144 -15.84 -9.67 -6.95
N THR A 145 -16.90 -8.92 -7.27
CA THR A 145 -16.82 -7.55 -7.77
C THR A 145 -17.38 -6.58 -6.74
N GLN A 146 -17.52 -5.30 -7.07
CA GLN A 146 -18.08 -4.33 -6.14
C GLN A 146 -19.50 -4.67 -5.65
N ASN A 147 -20.33 -5.28 -6.51
CA ASN A 147 -21.76 -5.47 -6.25
C ASN A 147 -22.21 -6.91 -6.29
N GLU A 148 -21.42 -7.80 -6.86
CA GLU A 148 -21.84 -9.17 -7.15
C GLU A 148 -20.78 -10.19 -6.78
N ILE A 149 -21.26 -11.37 -6.41
CA ILE A 149 -20.48 -12.60 -6.31
C ILE A 149 -21.01 -13.60 -7.32
N LEU A 150 -20.12 -14.12 -8.15
CA LEU A 150 -20.37 -15.25 -9.01
C LEU A 150 -19.70 -16.47 -8.38
N ILE A 151 -20.50 -17.45 -7.94
CA ILE A 151 -20.04 -18.70 -7.38
C ILE A 151 -20.06 -19.75 -8.47
N SER A 152 -18.97 -20.47 -8.65
CA SER A 152 -18.88 -21.59 -9.59
C SER A 152 -18.39 -22.82 -8.85
N THR A 153 -19.07 -23.93 -9.08
CA THR A 153 -18.71 -25.29 -8.68
C THR A 153 -18.71 -26.17 -9.94
N PRO A 154 -18.21 -27.41 -9.89
CA PRO A 154 -18.24 -28.31 -11.05
C PRO A 154 -19.64 -28.49 -11.65
N ASP A 155 -20.69 -28.43 -10.82
CA ASP A 155 -22.06 -28.77 -11.21
C ASP A 155 -22.93 -27.52 -11.48
N ALA A 156 -22.55 -26.34 -11.00
CA ALA A 156 -23.41 -25.17 -11.02
C ALA A 156 -22.65 -23.84 -11.02
N GLN A 157 -23.28 -22.83 -11.56
CA GLN A 157 -22.86 -21.44 -11.42
C GLN A 157 -24.04 -20.60 -10.92
N THR A 158 -23.83 -19.84 -9.86
CA THR A 158 -24.85 -18.98 -9.25
C THR A 158 -24.32 -17.58 -9.02
N ARG A 159 -25.22 -16.59 -9.17
CA ARG A 159 -24.89 -15.16 -9.00
C ARG A 159 -25.66 -14.61 -7.81
N HIS A 160 -24.98 -13.86 -6.97
CA HIS A 160 -25.55 -13.24 -5.78
C HIS A 160 -25.17 -11.78 -5.68
N THR A 161 -26.07 -10.96 -5.16
CA THR A 161 -25.81 -9.55 -4.85
C THR A 161 -25.11 -9.43 -3.50
N ILE A 162 -24.08 -8.62 -3.43
CA ILE A 162 -23.38 -8.30 -2.19
C ILE A 162 -24.28 -7.41 -1.34
N GLN A 163 -24.45 -7.78 -0.07
CA GLN A 163 -25.20 -7.00 0.91
C GLN A 163 -24.32 -5.97 1.60
N THR A 164 -23.13 -6.39 2.01
CA THR A 164 -22.13 -5.53 2.64
C THR A 164 -20.73 -5.97 2.26
N THR A 165 -19.82 -5.00 2.14
CA THR A 165 -18.40 -5.26 1.89
C THR A 165 -17.54 -4.23 2.61
N SER A 166 -16.39 -4.66 3.13
CA SER A 166 -15.31 -3.81 3.60
C SER A 166 -14.08 -3.85 2.68
N LEU A 167 -14.17 -4.54 1.54
CA LEU A 167 -13.03 -4.67 0.61
C LEU A 167 -12.76 -3.41 -0.17
N ALA A 168 -13.78 -2.58 -0.39
CA ALA A 168 -13.71 -1.32 -1.15
C ALA A 168 -13.88 -0.10 -0.23
N SER A 169 -13.40 -0.18 1.02
CA SER A 169 -13.45 0.94 1.95
C SER A 169 -12.33 1.92 1.69
N ASP A 170 -12.65 3.20 1.49
CA ASP A 170 -11.68 4.29 1.28
C ASP A 170 -10.76 4.54 2.49
N SER A 171 -11.06 3.95 3.63
CA SER A 171 -10.35 4.22 4.89
C SER A 171 -9.33 3.14 5.28
N VAL A 172 -9.44 1.92 4.76
CA VAL A 172 -8.56 0.81 5.15
C VAL A 172 -8.31 -0.12 3.96
N ASP A 173 -7.05 -0.34 3.64
CA ASP A 173 -6.68 -1.30 2.60
C ASP A 173 -6.82 -2.74 3.13
N PHE A 174 -7.77 -3.50 2.56
CA PHE A 174 -8.04 -4.88 2.96
C PHE A 174 -6.83 -5.81 2.75
N ARG A 175 -5.92 -5.48 1.84
CA ARG A 175 -4.70 -6.26 1.59
C ARG A 175 -3.73 -6.17 2.77
N ALA A 176 -3.82 -5.12 3.59
CA ALA A 176 -3.00 -4.95 4.78
C ALA A 176 -3.69 -5.47 6.06
N PHE A 177 -5.02 -5.28 6.16
CA PHE A 177 -5.76 -5.48 7.40
C PHE A 177 -6.85 -6.55 7.32
N GLY A 178 -7.09 -7.09 6.13
CA GLY A 178 -8.22 -7.98 5.89
C GLY A 178 -9.50 -7.21 5.60
N GLY A 179 -10.48 -7.92 5.07
CA GLY A 179 -11.78 -7.40 4.72
C GLY A 179 -12.87 -8.45 4.80
N SER A 180 -14.11 -8.06 4.60
CA SER A 180 -15.25 -8.96 4.65
C SER A 180 -16.23 -8.70 3.52
N VAL A 181 -16.94 -9.76 3.10
CA VAL A 181 -18.03 -9.68 2.15
C VAL A 181 -19.21 -10.51 2.69
N THR A 182 -20.42 -9.96 2.59
CA THR A 182 -21.63 -10.62 3.00
C THR A 182 -22.63 -10.64 1.85
N TRP A 183 -23.19 -11.81 1.56
CA TRP A 183 -24.21 -12.00 0.53
C TRP A 183 -25.30 -12.97 0.95
N SER A 184 -26.43 -12.99 0.26
CA SER A 184 -27.49 -13.97 0.48
C SER A 184 -27.37 -15.14 -0.48
N GLN A 185 -27.49 -16.35 0.06
CA GLN A 185 -27.63 -17.57 -0.70
C GLN A 185 -28.89 -18.30 -0.21
N GLU A 186 -29.89 -18.41 -1.10
CA GLU A 186 -31.21 -18.93 -0.76
C GLU A 186 -31.86 -18.15 0.41
N GLN A 187 -32.06 -18.82 1.56
CA GLN A 187 -32.62 -18.21 2.78
C GLN A 187 -31.54 -17.86 3.81
N ASN A 188 -30.25 -18.09 3.49
CA ASN A 188 -29.14 -17.89 4.41
C ASN A 188 -28.31 -16.70 3.99
N VAL A 189 -27.73 -16.01 4.97
CA VAL A 189 -26.71 -14.97 4.77
C VAL A 189 -25.35 -15.61 4.99
N VAL A 190 -24.51 -15.53 3.98
CA VAL A 190 -23.12 -16.01 4.06
C VAL A 190 -22.20 -14.85 4.38
N ARG A 191 -21.32 -15.05 5.33
CA ARG A 191 -20.28 -14.08 5.73
C ARG A 191 -18.93 -14.66 5.42
N SER A 192 -18.15 -13.90 4.67
CA SER A 192 -16.76 -14.28 4.37
C SER A 192 -15.78 -13.25 4.85
N SER A 193 -14.55 -13.70 5.03
CA SER A 193 -13.39 -12.87 5.36
C SER A 193 -12.27 -13.13 4.36
N ILE A 194 -11.65 -12.05 3.90
CA ILE A 194 -10.44 -12.06 3.08
C ILE A 194 -9.31 -11.57 3.98
N VAL A 195 -8.28 -12.38 4.15
CA VAL A 195 -7.18 -12.11 5.11
C VAL A 195 -5.85 -12.12 4.36
N PRO A 196 -5.02 -11.06 4.49
CA PRO A 196 -3.70 -11.02 3.88
C PRO A 196 -2.79 -12.13 4.45
N GLY A 197 -2.04 -12.76 3.57
CA GLY A 197 -1.12 -13.82 3.91
C GLY A 197 -0.82 -14.73 2.73
N ARG A 198 0.33 -15.40 2.78
CA ARG A 198 0.71 -16.35 1.73
C ARG A 198 -0.21 -17.57 1.81
N CYS A 199 -0.89 -17.86 0.73
CA CYS A 199 -1.85 -18.93 0.57
C CYS A 199 -1.41 -19.86 -0.56
N ASN A 200 -1.40 -21.16 -0.35
CA ASN A 200 -1.22 -22.19 -1.36
C ASN A 200 -2.53 -22.98 -1.50
N ASP A 201 -2.92 -23.30 -2.73
CA ASP A 201 -4.18 -24.00 -3.03
C ASP A 201 -4.10 -25.52 -2.82
N GLY A 202 -2.91 -26.04 -2.48
CA GLY A 202 -2.67 -27.47 -2.27
C GLY A 202 -2.63 -28.31 -3.54
N MET A 203 -2.77 -27.72 -4.74
CA MET A 203 -2.80 -28.41 -6.01
C MET A 203 -1.76 -27.92 -7.02
N SER A 204 -1.29 -26.71 -6.84
CA SER A 204 -0.27 -26.07 -7.69
C SER A 204 0.91 -25.58 -6.85
N ASP A 205 2.00 -25.23 -7.52
CA ASP A 205 3.16 -24.57 -6.88
C ASP A 205 2.99 -23.05 -6.82
N ALA A 206 1.79 -22.53 -7.11
CA ALA A 206 1.46 -21.14 -7.04
C ALA A 206 1.25 -20.67 -5.59
N ILE A 207 1.70 -19.45 -5.30
CA ILE A 207 1.50 -18.78 -4.02
C ILE A 207 0.66 -17.53 -4.24
N TYR A 208 -0.41 -17.41 -3.49
CA TYR A 208 -1.32 -16.27 -3.52
C TYR A 208 -1.12 -15.38 -2.30
N GLY A 209 -1.57 -14.13 -2.37
CA GLY A 209 -1.36 -13.14 -1.31
C GLY A 209 -2.50 -13.02 -0.30
N LEU A 210 -3.61 -13.73 -0.52
CA LEU A 210 -4.82 -13.59 0.29
C LEU A 210 -5.45 -14.95 0.57
N HIS A 211 -5.95 -15.11 1.80
CA HIS A 211 -6.78 -16.24 2.23
C HIS A 211 -8.25 -15.87 2.17
N TYR A 212 -9.08 -16.84 1.87
CA TYR A 212 -10.54 -16.78 1.97
C TYR A 212 -11.05 -17.75 3.04
N PHE A 213 -12.02 -17.28 3.83
CA PHE A 213 -12.76 -18.07 4.81
C PHE A 213 -14.23 -17.65 4.77
N ASP A 214 -15.16 -18.59 4.97
CA ASP A 214 -16.56 -18.24 5.20
C ASP A 214 -17.19 -19.03 6.36
N ASP A 215 -18.38 -18.58 6.81
CA ASP A 215 -19.11 -19.17 7.93
C ASP A 215 -19.74 -20.53 7.63
N ARG A 216 -19.61 -21.03 6.39
CA ARG A 216 -19.98 -22.39 5.98
C ARG A 216 -18.81 -23.37 6.08
N GLY A 217 -17.61 -22.86 6.36
CA GLY A 217 -16.37 -23.63 6.47
C GLY A 217 -15.58 -23.73 5.16
N ALA A 218 -15.92 -22.97 4.12
CA ALA A 218 -15.10 -22.90 2.93
C ALA A 218 -13.79 -22.14 3.23
N VAL A 219 -12.68 -22.71 2.79
CA VAL A 219 -11.33 -22.16 2.93
C VAL A 219 -10.66 -22.19 1.57
N GLY A 220 -9.91 -21.15 1.23
CA GLY A 220 -9.21 -21.08 -0.05
C GLY A 220 -8.27 -19.91 -0.15
N CYS A 221 -7.78 -19.66 -1.36
CA CYS A 221 -6.90 -18.55 -1.72
C CYS A 221 -7.64 -17.55 -2.59
N CYS A 222 -7.18 -16.29 -2.59
CA CYS A 222 -7.65 -15.28 -3.53
C CYS A 222 -6.49 -14.61 -4.26
N SER A 223 -6.81 -14.20 -5.50
CA SER A 223 -5.97 -13.44 -6.41
C SER A 223 -6.69 -12.15 -6.81
N LEU A 224 -5.94 -11.07 -7.04
CA LEU A 224 -6.43 -9.84 -7.66
C LEU A 224 -6.69 -10.07 -9.15
N ARG A 225 -7.71 -9.40 -9.71
CA ARG A 225 -8.00 -9.41 -11.15
C ARG A 225 -8.42 -8.04 -11.65
#